data_080b980033aacf356592f12426cd5539
#
_entry.id   080b980033aacf356592f12426cd5539
#
_cell.length_a   1.000
_cell.length_b   1.000
_cell.length_c   1.000
_cell.angle_alpha   90.00
_cell.angle_beta   90.00
_cell.angle_gamma   90.00
#
_symmetry.space_group_name_H-M   'P 1'
#
loop_
_entity.id
_entity.type
_entity.pdbx_description
1 polymer ?
#
loop_
_entity_poly.entity_id
_entity_poly.type
_entity_poly.pdbx_seq_one_letter_code
_entity_poly.pdbx_strand_id
1 'polypeptide(L)'
;MSEKTHTPHVAVLRSPLGRVRGLGSARSGVAHWWAERVTSAALVPLTLWFILALLGHLGAPHAAIVAWMQSPVTMVLMLALVLTTFHHMHLGLQVVIEDYIHAEPVRLASLLVMRAVTALLALASVVSILKLGLSGHV
;
A
#
# COMPACT_ATOMS: atom_id res chain seq x y z
N MET A 1 -5.66 39.06 48.02
CA MET A 1 -4.86 38.98 46.79
C MET A 1 -5.19 37.63 46.17
N SER A 2 -6.04 37.63 45.14
CA SER A 2 -6.44 36.41 44.43
C SER A 2 -5.46 36.17 43.27
N GLU A 3 -4.69 35.14 43.38
CA GLU A 3 -3.72 34.69 42.35
C GLU A 3 -4.52 34.10 41.18
N LYS A 4 -4.58 34.85 40.07
CA LYS A 4 -5.17 34.37 38.79
C LYS A 4 -4.19 33.33 38.20
N THR A 5 -4.49 32.05 38.40
CA THR A 5 -3.84 30.95 37.69
C THR A 5 -4.06 31.12 36.19
N HIS A 6 -3.02 31.58 35.49
CA HIS A 6 -3.01 31.72 34.05
C HIS A 6 -2.83 30.33 33.43
N THR A 7 -3.95 29.65 33.15
CA THR A 7 -3.92 28.41 32.34
C THR A 7 -3.55 28.81 30.89
N PRO A 8 -2.45 28.29 30.33
CA PRO A 8 -2.12 28.59 28.94
C PRO A 8 -3.20 28.02 28.01
N HIS A 9 -3.94 28.92 27.39
CA HIS A 9 -4.86 28.52 26.31
C HIS A 9 -4.05 28.12 25.08
N VAL A 10 -3.90 26.81 24.86
CA VAL A 10 -3.38 26.28 23.59
C VAL A 10 -4.44 26.50 22.51
N ALA A 11 -4.24 27.54 21.70
CA ALA A 11 -5.09 27.80 20.54
C ALA A 11 -4.82 26.74 19.47
N VAL A 12 -5.63 25.68 19.44
CA VAL A 12 -5.58 24.70 18.36
C VAL A 12 -6.20 25.33 17.11
N LEU A 13 -5.37 25.61 16.11
CA LEU A 13 -5.80 26.12 14.81
C LEU A 13 -6.58 25.03 14.05
N ARG A 14 -7.89 24.99 14.24
CA ARG A 14 -8.81 24.12 13.49
C ARG A 14 -9.62 24.93 12.51
N SER A 15 -9.69 24.51 11.25
CA SER A 15 -10.61 25.08 10.29
C SER A 15 -12.08 24.88 10.76
N PRO A 16 -13.02 25.80 10.39
CA PRO A 16 -14.44 25.65 10.72
C PRO A 16 -15.00 24.30 10.26
N LEU A 17 -14.62 23.84 9.08
CA LEU A 17 -15.02 22.54 8.54
C LEU A 17 -14.46 21.36 9.35
N GLY A 18 -13.23 21.46 9.84
CA GLY A 18 -12.61 20.45 10.71
C GLY A 18 -13.32 20.33 12.07
N ARG A 19 -13.85 21.47 12.61
CA ARG A 19 -14.65 21.47 13.84
C ARG A 19 -15.99 20.78 13.63
N VAL A 20 -16.69 21.09 12.55
CA VAL A 20 -18.02 20.52 12.23
C VAL A 20 -17.94 19.02 11.99
N ARG A 21 -16.87 18.55 11.32
CA ARG A 21 -16.66 17.11 11.05
C ARG A 21 -16.09 16.32 12.24
N GLY A 22 -15.82 16.96 13.37
CA GLY A 22 -15.24 16.30 14.53
C GLY A 22 -13.83 15.74 14.30
N LEU A 23 -13.15 16.12 13.21
CA LEU A 23 -11.82 15.65 12.87
C LEU A 23 -10.80 16.24 13.87
N GLY A 24 -10.15 15.37 14.62
CA GLY A 24 -9.02 15.71 15.49
C GLY A 24 -7.78 16.15 14.70
N SER A 25 -6.64 16.26 15.39
CA SER A 25 -5.34 16.62 14.80
C SER A 25 -4.81 15.60 13.78
N ALA A 26 -5.31 14.36 13.79
CA ALA A 26 -4.85 13.25 12.96
C ALA A 26 -5.33 13.26 11.50
N ARG A 27 -6.01 14.30 11.06
CA ARG A 27 -6.59 14.58 9.70
C ARG A 27 -6.55 13.45 8.66
N SER A 28 -5.36 12.96 8.27
CA SER A 28 -5.13 11.88 7.31
C SER A 28 -4.67 10.56 7.96
N GLY A 29 -4.29 10.57 9.23
CA GLY A 29 -3.77 9.38 9.93
C GLY A 29 -4.77 8.23 10.00
N VAL A 30 -6.07 8.54 10.14
CA VAL A 30 -7.13 7.52 10.14
C VAL A 30 -7.20 6.82 8.77
N ALA A 31 -7.11 7.56 7.68
CA ALA A 31 -7.15 6.99 6.33
C ALA A 31 -5.94 6.09 6.06
N HIS A 32 -4.74 6.53 6.47
CA HIS A 32 -3.52 5.74 6.37
C HIS A 32 -3.62 4.45 7.20
N TRP A 33 -4.05 4.55 8.45
CA TRP A 33 -4.27 3.41 9.35
C TRP A 33 -5.26 2.39 8.77
N TRP A 34 -6.40 2.88 8.22
CA TRP A 34 -7.37 2.00 7.57
C TRP A 34 -6.80 1.33 6.31
N ALA A 35 -6.06 2.07 5.48
CA ALA A 35 -5.43 1.52 4.28
C ALA A 35 -4.46 0.38 4.62
N GLU A 36 -3.66 0.52 5.68
CA GLU A 36 -2.79 -0.56 6.17
C GLU A 36 -3.58 -1.80 6.61
N ARG A 37 -4.67 -1.63 7.36
CA ARG A 37 -5.49 -2.74 7.85
C ARG A 37 -6.21 -3.47 6.72
N VAL A 38 -6.83 -2.72 5.81
CA VAL A 38 -7.56 -3.31 4.68
C VAL A 38 -6.61 -4.06 3.74
N THR A 39 -5.45 -3.47 3.44
CA THR A 39 -4.45 -4.13 2.58
C THR A 39 -3.85 -5.36 3.25
N SER A 40 -3.55 -5.32 4.55
CA SER A 40 -3.10 -6.50 5.31
C SER A 40 -4.14 -7.61 5.26
N ALA A 41 -5.41 -7.30 5.53
CA ALA A 41 -6.49 -8.28 5.50
C ALA A 41 -6.70 -8.89 4.12
N ALA A 42 -6.55 -8.10 3.06
CA ALA A 42 -6.63 -8.58 1.68
C ALA A 42 -5.43 -9.45 1.28
N LEU A 43 -4.24 -9.13 1.77
CA LEU A 43 -3.04 -9.91 1.48
C LEU A 43 -3.11 -11.34 2.04
N VAL A 44 -3.76 -11.57 3.16
CA VAL A 44 -3.85 -12.92 3.77
C VAL A 44 -4.47 -13.93 2.79
N PRO A 45 -5.70 -13.75 2.30
CA PRO A 45 -6.29 -14.71 1.37
C PRO A 45 -5.57 -14.74 0.00
N LEU A 46 -5.08 -13.60 -0.49
CA LEU A 46 -4.38 -13.54 -1.78
C LEU A 46 -3.04 -14.28 -1.74
N THR A 47 -2.25 -14.11 -0.70
CA THR A 47 -0.99 -14.82 -0.54
C THR A 47 -1.20 -16.30 -0.30
N LEU A 48 -2.21 -16.68 0.50
CA LEU A 48 -2.55 -18.08 0.72
C LEU A 48 -2.97 -18.77 -0.60
N TRP A 49 -3.84 -18.12 -1.36
CA TRP A 49 -4.22 -18.58 -2.70
C TRP A 49 -2.99 -18.76 -3.60
N PHE A 50 -2.12 -17.76 -3.66
CA PHE A 50 -0.92 -17.81 -4.51
C PHE A 50 0.02 -18.95 -4.13
N ILE A 51 0.28 -19.15 -2.82
CA ILE A 51 1.11 -20.24 -2.33
C ILE A 51 0.52 -21.61 -2.71
N LEU A 52 -0.79 -21.81 -2.47
CA LEU A 52 -1.46 -23.05 -2.81
C LEU A 52 -1.46 -23.30 -4.32
N ALA A 53 -1.70 -22.27 -5.12
CA ALA A 53 -1.65 -22.37 -6.57
C ALA A 53 -0.22 -22.70 -7.06
N LEU A 54 0.80 -22.07 -6.49
CA LEU A 54 2.21 -22.35 -6.82
C LEU A 54 2.59 -23.79 -6.47
N LEU A 55 2.20 -24.26 -5.28
CA LEU A 55 2.43 -25.65 -4.86
C LEU A 55 1.74 -26.65 -5.80
N GLY A 56 0.53 -26.34 -6.26
CA GLY A 56 -0.19 -27.18 -7.22
C GLY A 56 0.43 -27.26 -8.62
N HIS A 57 1.34 -26.31 -8.94
CA HIS A 57 2.05 -26.28 -10.23
C HIS A 57 3.53 -26.67 -10.11
N LEU A 58 3.97 -27.19 -8.95
CA LEU A 58 5.35 -27.69 -8.80
C LEU A 58 5.60 -28.86 -9.75
N GLY A 59 6.67 -28.73 -10.56
CA GLY A 59 7.02 -29.74 -11.56
C GLY A 59 6.16 -29.70 -12.82
N ALA A 60 5.19 -28.81 -12.94
CA ALA A 60 4.40 -28.66 -14.16
C ALA A 60 5.27 -28.17 -15.33
N PRO A 61 5.00 -28.63 -16.57
CA PRO A 61 5.69 -28.13 -17.74
C PRO A 61 5.37 -26.65 -17.98
N HIS A 62 6.30 -25.92 -18.58
CA HIS A 62 6.17 -24.48 -18.85
C HIS A 62 4.82 -24.11 -19.52
N ALA A 63 4.36 -24.92 -20.50
CA ALA A 63 3.09 -24.69 -21.17
C ALA A 63 1.88 -24.69 -20.20
N ALA A 64 1.87 -25.56 -19.18
CA ALA A 64 0.82 -25.61 -18.18
C ALA A 64 0.83 -24.35 -17.27
N ILE A 65 2.03 -23.88 -16.91
CA ILE A 65 2.17 -22.65 -16.12
C ILE A 65 1.68 -21.44 -16.92
N VAL A 66 2.03 -21.35 -18.21
CA VAL A 66 1.56 -20.29 -19.09
C VAL A 66 0.03 -20.33 -19.23
N ALA A 67 -0.55 -21.50 -19.49
CA ALA A 67 -2.00 -21.66 -19.58
C ALA A 67 -2.71 -21.25 -18.28
N TRP A 68 -2.15 -21.61 -17.12
CA TRP A 68 -2.66 -21.17 -15.83
C TRP A 68 -2.62 -19.64 -15.68
N MET A 69 -1.51 -18.99 -16.07
CA MET A 69 -1.37 -17.52 -16.01
C MET A 69 -2.32 -16.80 -16.98
N GLN A 70 -2.71 -17.44 -18.09
CA GLN A 70 -3.65 -16.90 -19.08
C GLN A 70 -5.12 -17.03 -18.64
N SER A 71 -5.41 -17.79 -17.58
CA SER A 71 -6.74 -17.84 -17.01
C SER A 71 -7.17 -16.46 -16.50
N PRO A 72 -8.36 -15.95 -16.89
CA PRO A 72 -8.83 -14.64 -16.45
C PRO A 72 -8.87 -14.50 -14.91
N VAL A 73 -9.26 -15.57 -14.22
CA VAL A 73 -9.30 -15.60 -12.75
C VAL A 73 -7.91 -15.44 -12.17
N THR A 74 -6.95 -16.22 -12.66
CA THR A 74 -5.54 -16.13 -12.23
C THR A 74 -4.98 -14.74 -12.49
N MET A 75 -5.24 -14.17 -13.66
CA MET A 75 -4.77 -12.82 -14.03
C MET A 75 -5.30 -11.76 -13.07
N VAL A 76 -6.60 -11.78 -12.78
CA VAL A 76 -7.23 -10.83 -11.83
C VAL A 76 -6.65 -10.99 -10.43
N LEU A 77 -6.51 -12.22 -9.93
CA LEU A 77 -5.97 -12.48 -8.60
C LEU A 77 -4.49 -12.10 -8.50
N MET A 78 -3.69 -12.34 -9.54
CA MET A 78 -2.30 -11.91 -9.60
C MET A 78 -2.15 -10.40 -9.62
N LEU A 79 -2.98 -9.70 -10.40
CA LEU A 79 -3.01 -8.24 -10.41
C LEU A 79 -3.42 -7.69 -9.04
N ALA A 80 -4.47 -8.26 -8.43
CA ALA A 80 -4.91 -7.87 -7.10
C ALA A 80 -3.80 -8.10 -6.05
N LEU A 81 -3.14 -9.25 -6.08
CA LEU A 81 -2.01 -9.56 -5.18
C LEU A 81 -0.88 -8.55 -5.34
N VAL A 82 -0.42 -8.31 -6.57
CA VAL A 82 0.70 -7.41 -6.85
C VAL A 82 0.38 -5.98 -6.45
N LEU A 83 -0.77 -5.45 -6.87
CA LEU A 83 -1.17 -4.08 -6.53
C LEU A 83 -1.33 -3.89 -5.02
N THR A 84 -1.96 -4.85 -4.33
CA THR A 84 -2.12 -4.79 -2.87
C THR A 84 -0.77 -4.89 -2.16
N THR A 85 0.14 -5.75 -2.63
CA THR A 85 1.49 -5.90 -2.06
C THR A 85 2.28 -4.60 -2.17
N PHE A 86 2.34 -3.99 -3.36
CA PHE A 86 3.08 -2.74 -3.54
C PHE A 86 2.45 -1.57 -2.78
N HIS A 87 1.12 -1.53 -2.70
CA HIS A 87 0.44 -0.50 -1.93
C HIS A 87 0.71 -0.66 -0.42
N HIS A 88 0.59 -1.87 0.11
CA HIS A 88 0.89 -2.16 1.52
C HIS A 88 2.35 -1.88 1.87
N MET A 89 3.28 -2.32 1.03
CA MET A 89 4.71 -2.05 1.18
C MET A 89 5.00 -0.54 1.17
N HIS A 90 4.35 0.22 0.28
CA HIS A 90 4.47 1.68 0.23
C HIS A 90 4.06 2.33 1.56
N LEU A 91 2.89 1.93 2.11
CA LEU A 91 2.40 2.46 3.39
C LEU A 91 3.37 2.14 4.53
N GLY A 92 3.84 0.89 4.63
CA GLY A 92 4.78 0.48 5.68
C GLY A 92 6.15 1.17 5.58
N LEU A 93 6.73 1.27 4.37
CA LEU A 93 8.00 1.97 4.16
C LEU A 93 7.90 3.46 4.45
N GLN A 94 6.75 4.07 4.16
CA GLN A 94 6.52 5.48 4.50
C GLN A 94 6.65 5.71 6.01
N VAL A 95 6.00 4.89 6.83
CA VAL A 95 6.09 4.98 8.30
C VAL A 95 7.53 4.83 8.77
N VAL A 96 8.26 3.82 8.25
CA VAL A 96 9.66 3.60 8.62
C VAL A 96 10.53 4.82 8.26
N ILE A 97 10.37 5.40 7.07
CA ILE A 97 11.14 6.58 6.66
C ILE A 97 10.80 7.78 7.57
N GLU A 98 9.53 7.99 7.87
CA GLU A 98 9.08 9.10 8.72
C GLU A 98 9.59 8.98 10.16
N ASP A 99 9.67 7.75 10.70
CA ASP A 99 10.09 7.48 12.06
C ASP A 99 11.63 7.54 12.24
N TYR A 100 12.40 7.09 11.26
CA TYR A 100 13.86 6.96 11.40
C TYR A 100 14.65 8.10 10.76
N ILE A 101 14.12 8.81 9.78
CA ILE A 101 14.83 9.89 9.10
C ILE A 101 14.36 11.25 9.60
N HIS A 102 15.18 11.88 10.46
CA HIS A 102 14.86 13.15 11.11
C HIS A 102 15.24 14.38 10.27
N ALA A 103 16.29 14.27 9.42
CA ALA A 103 16.70 15.35 8.54
C ALA A 103 15.67 15.57 7.43
N GLU A 104 14.95 16.70 7.45
CA GLU A 104 13.81 16.98 6.57
C GLU A 104 14.12 16.84 5.07
N PRO A 105 15.25 17.39 4.52
CA PRO A 105 15.55 17.22 3.09
C PRO A 105 15.84 15.76 2.71
N VAL A 106 16.50 15.01 3.60
CA VAL A 106 16.79 13.59 3.37
C VAL A 106 15.49 12.75 3.43
N ARG A 107 14.63 13.06 4.40
CA ARG A 107 13.32 12.39 4.52
C ARG A 107 12.47 12.60 3.27
N LEU A 108 12.35 13.85 2.79
CA LEU A 108 11.61 14.14 1.56
C LEU A 108 12.18 13.42 0.34
N ALA A 109 13.50 13.47 0.17
CA ALA A 109 14.19 12.77 -0.92
C ALA A 109 13.93 11.24 -0.85
N SER A 110 14.05 10.64 0.35
CA SER A 110 13.81 9.21 0.57
C SER A 110 12.36 8.82 0.25
N LEU A 111 11.39 9.62 0.66
CA LEU A 111 9.97 9.39 0.34
C LEU A 111 9.70 9.48 -1.16
N LEU A 112 10.30 10.45 -1.86
CA LEU A 112 10.15 10.57 -3.32
C LEU A 112 10.78 9.40 -4.06
N VAL A 113 11.99 9.02 -3.69
CA VAL A 113 12.69 7.86 -4.29
C VAL A 113 11.90 6.58 -4.03
N MET A 114 11.47 6.35 -2.79
CA MET A 114 10.67 5.18 -2.42
C MET A 114 9.38 5.11 -3.25
N ARG A 115 8.66 6.23 -3.40
CA ARG A 115 7.44 6.30 -4.22
C ARG A 115 7.71 5.99 -5.70
N ALA A 116 8.76 6.57 -6.26
CA ALA A 116 9.14 6.33 -7.65
C ALA A 116 9.51 4.86 -7.89
N VAL A 117 10.34 4.29 -7.02
CA VAL A 117 10.79 2.89 -7.15
C VAL A 117 9.61 1.93 -6.99
N THR A 118 8.78 2.09 -5.96
CA THR A 118 7.61 1.21 -5.75
C THR A 118 6.61 1.30 -6.89
N ALA A 119 6.35 2.50 -7.42
CA ALA A 119 5.45 2.69 -8.56
C ALA A 119 6.00 2.06 -9.84
N LEU A 120 7.29 2.22 -10.12
CA LEU A 120 7.94 1.60 -11.29
C LEU A 120 7.92 0.08 -11.21
N LEU A 121 8.23 -0.50 -10.05
CA LEU A 121 8.19 -1.94 -9.85
C LEU A 121 6.76 -2.49 -9.96
N ALA A 122 5.78 -1.81 -9.39
CA ALA A 122 4.37 -2.17 -9.54
C ALA A 122 3.94 -2.14 -11.01
N LEU A 123 4.28 -1.08 -11.74
CA LEU A 123 3.96 -0.94 -13.16
C LEU A 123 4.63 -2.05 -13.98
N ALA A 124 5.92 -2.31 -13.77
CA ALA A 124 6.64 -3.37 -14.47
C ALA A 124 6.01 -4.76 -14.22
N SER A 125 5.59 -5.03 -12.96
CA SER A 125 4.92 -6.27 -12.59
C SER A 125 3.55 -6.40 -13.27
N VAL A 126 2.75 -5.33 -13.27
CA VAL A 126 1.44 -5.30 -13.95
C VAL A 126 1.60 -5.54 -15.45
N VAL A 127 2.53 -4.83 -16.11
CA VAL A 127 2.81 -5.02 -17.54
C VAL A 127 3.25 -6.45 -17.85
N SER A 128 4.08 -7.04 -17.00
CA SER A 128 4.55 -8.43 -17.17
C SER A 128 3.40 -9.43 -17.07
N ILE A 129 2.51 -9.26 -16.08
CA ILE A 129 1.33 -10.13 -15.91
C ILE A 129 0.39 -9.99 -17.12
N LEU A 130 0.11 -8.76 -17.55
CA LEU A 130 -0.77 -8.52 -18.70
C LEU A 130 -0.15 -9.07 -20.00
N LYS A 131 1.14 -8.86 -20.21
CA LYS A 131 1.84 -9.39 -21.38
C LYS A 131 1.73 -10.92 -21.44
N LEU A 132 1.97 -11.61 -20.33
CA LEU A 132 1.88 -13.06 -20.28
C LEU A 132 0.42 -13.55 -20.40
N GLY A 133 -0.49 -12.90 -19.68
CA GLY A 133 -1.90 -13.29 -19.66
C GLY A 133 -2.61 -13.09 -21.00
N LEU A 134 -2.21 -12.07 -21.79
CA LEU A 134 -2.81 -11.75 -23.08
C LEU A 134 -2.07 -12.38 -24.28
N SER A 135 -0.88 -12.94 -24.09
CA SER A 135 -0.05 -13.47 -25.18
C SER A 135 -0.64 -14.68 -25.91
N GLY A 136 -1.68 -15.31 -25.38
CA GLY A 136 -2.40 -16.41 -26.03
C GLY A 136 -3.59 -15.98 -26.90
N HIS A 137 -3.89 -14.69 -26.98
CA HIS A 137 -5.04 -14.15 -27.70
C HIS A 137 -4.68 -13.28 -28.92
N VAL A 138 -3.38 -13.30 -29.31
CA VAL A 138 -2.87 -12.60 -30.51
C VAL A 138 -2.42 -13.60 -31.54
#